data_03f8eef098434ba161c235d9179e70c3
#
_entry.id   03f8eef098434ba161c235d9179e70c3
#
_cell.length_a   1.000
_cell.length_b   1.000
_cell.length_c   1.000
_cell.angle_alpha   90.00
_cell.angle_beta   90.00
_cell.angle_gamma   90.00
#
_symmetry.space_group_name_H-M   'P 1'
#
loop_
_entity.id
_entity.type
_entity.pdbx_description
1 polymer ?
#
loop_
_entity_poly.entity_id
_entity_poly.type
_entity_poly.pdbx_seq_one_letter_code
_entity_poly.pdbx_strand_id
1 'polypeptide(L)'
;MDDAQKRALHGQLARVLETEPGVDAGVLVEHFLAAGDLDRARSYVLRAAEAAERGLAFLRAAGLYRRAVELGVAKPRWELTRRVGEMLLAAGHAKDAAAAFASAVAYAPTAERTGLRRLAAEHYLKSGGEAEGLRSLREALADVKLGYPETTASAVVSLVGNRARLLVRGLRFEPRSVAAPDELERIDVAFAASSGLAMFDVVRAADFGARHLLLALDCGEPIRICRALAVEASGRAAADVRGRGSIEALVRTAESLATRSNDPHAIALARLAAGLVRVFSGEWRAAQATLDAAEQIIRERCRGVHWELANAVAWSTNALILCGELKEAARRVPEVMREAEERADHFAMMHMIYPAAITAIVADDPDTAEQVARELPKWGGEFSERFTGGHWGSLVSRVSAHRYRGRGRPAHSEMEVDFARIKAGHFLRVHMMRVCTTFERALCAVAAAEDGGDAPLLLRLAERCAKDLLADRPDYAAPMGHHVMGCLLACRGQREQALWHLNQAVVGLTRVDMGYLASCAKARHGALAGGEAGREELYASTEQLHKQGIVNVARCLDMSAPGFRGALG
;
A
#
# COMPACT_ATOMS: atom_id res chain seq x y z
N MET A 1 35.56 29.95 25.78
CA MET A 1 34.55 31.00 25.63
C MET A 1 33.37 30.62 26.48
N ASP A 2 33.01 31.45 27.46
CA ASP A 2 31.85 31.20 28.30
C ASP A 2 30.52 31.48 27.58
N ASP A 3 29.39 31.12 28.17
CA ASP A 3 28.07 31.25 27.52
C ASP A 3 27.64 32.71 27.35
N ALA A 4 28.12 33.64 28.20
CA ALA A 4 27.85 35.05 28.08
C ALA A 4 28.60 35.65 26.87
N GLN A 5 29.88 35.25 26.68
CA GLN A 5 30.68 35.64 25.51
C GLN A 5 30.08 35.13 24.20
N LYS A 6 29.60 33.87 24.18
CA LYS A 6 28.91 33.30 23.01
C LYS A 6 27.65 34.09 22.65
N ARG A 7 26.80 34.40 23.64
CA ARG A 7 25.58 35.20 23.43
C ARG A 7 25.90 36.58 22.88
N ALA A 8 26.89 37.25 23.44
CA ALA A 8 27.32 38.59 22.98
C ALA A 8 27.81 38.53 21.52
N LEU A 9 28.60 37.51 21.16
CA LEU A 9 29.10 37.31 19.80
C LEU A 9 27.98 37.08 18.81
N HIS A 10 27.04 36.18 19.15
CA HIS A 10 25.87 35.93 18.31
C HIS A 10 25.03 37.18 18.09
N GLY A 11 24.85 38.02 19.14
CA GLY A 11 24.12 39.28 19.03
C GLY A 11 24.85 40.33 18.17
N GLN A 12 26.17 40.39 18.21
CA GLN A 12 26.95 41.24 17.32
C GLN A 12 26.86 40.78 15.87
N LEU A 13 27.06 39.48 15.63
CA LEU A 13 26.99 38.90 14.30
C LEU A 13 25.60 39.08 13.66
N ALA A 14 24.53 38.85 14.43
CA ALA A 14 23.16 39.04 13.95
C ALA A 14 22.92 40.48 13.49
N ARG A 15 23.41 41.47 14.25
CA ARG A 15 23.27 42.91 13.90
C ARG A 15 24.04 43.30 12.65
N VAL A 16 25.23 42.73 12.44
CA VAL A 16 25.99 42.95 11.20
C VAL A 16 25.28 42.31 10.02
N LEU A 17 24.88 41.05 10.14
CA LEU A 17 24.15 40.33 9.09
C LEU A 17 22.80 40.97 8.74
N GLU A 18 22.13 41.59 9.72
CA GLU A 18 20.86 42.29 9.50
C GLU A 18 20.97 43.48 8.54
N THR A 19 22.16 44.08 8.44
CA THR A 19 22.42 45.20 7.52
C THR A 19 22.83 44.77 6.12
N GLU A 20 23.15 43.47 5.93
CA GLU A 20 23.58 42.94 4.64
C GLU A 20 22.39 42.63 3.73
N PRO A 21 22.38 43.07 2.46
CA PRO A 21 21.31 42.75 1.52
C PRO A 21 21.26 41.27 1.21
N GLY A 22 20.06 40.65 1.25
CA GLY A 22 19.83 39.28 0.81
C GLY A 22 20.18 38.21 1.84
N VAL A 23 20.45 38.53 3.08
CA VAL A 23 20.69 37.57 4.16
C VAL A 23 19.46 36.67 4.37
N ASP A 24 19.69 35.35 4.51
CA ASP A 24 18.66 34.39 4.89
C ASP A 24 18.09 34.75 6.27
N ALA A 25 16.79 35.03 6.31
CA ALA A 25 16.08 35.35 7.55
C ALA A 25 16.21 34.19 8.60
N GLY A 26 16.40 32.94 8.19
CA GLY A 26 16.63 31.82 9.09
C GLY A 26 17.94 31.92 9.85
N VAL A 27 19.00 32.41 9.21
CA VAL A 27 20.31 32.69 9.87
C VAL A 27 20.15 33.77 10.93
N LEU A 28 19.39 34.84 10.63
CA LEU A 28 19.09 35.89 11.61
C LEU A 28 18.32 35.33 12.81
N VAL A 29 17.33 34.50 12.59
CA VAL A 29 16.56 33.83 13.66
C VAL A 29 17.48 33.03 14.57
N GLU A 30 18.36 32.19 14.01
CA GLU A 30 19.29 31.34 14.78
C GLU A 30 20.23 32.20 15.66
N HIS A 31 20.80 33.25 15.09
CA HIS A 31 21.71 34.12 15.84
C HIS A 31 21.01 34.98 16.90
N PHE A 32 19.81 35.50 16.61
CA PHE A 32 19.06 36.27 17.62
C PHE A 32 18.57 35.35 18.76
N LEU A 33 18.13 34.10 18.46
CA LEU A 33 17.82 33.13 19.50
C LEU A 33 19.02 32.76 20.37
N ALA A 34 20.18 32.53 19.74
CA ALA A 34 21.41 32.22 20.46
C ALA A 34 21.92 33.43 21.31
N ALA A 35 21.59 34.64 20.89
CA ALA A 35 21.87 35.88 21.66
C ALA A 35 20.87 36.11 22.81
N GLY A 36 19.69 35.43 22.79
CA GLY A 36 18.61 35.69 23.74
C GLY A 36 17.69 36.85 23.35
N ASP A 37 17.85 37.41 22.15
CA ASP A 37 17.02 38.51 21.62
C ASP A 37 15.77 37.95 20.96
N LEU A 38 14.79 37.59 21.80
CA LEU A 38 13.55 36.94 21.36
C LEU A 38 12.67 37.86 20.51
N ASP A 39 12.71 39.17 20.72
CA ASP A 39 11.88 40.11 19.98
C ASP A 39 12.34 40.24 18.52
N ARG A 40 13.65 40.32 18.31
CA ARG A 40 14.20 40.27 16.94
C ARG A 40 14.01 38.92 16.29
N ALA A 41 14.25 37.80 16.98
CA ALA A 41 13.97 36.47 16.47
C ALA A 41 12.50 36.35 16.02
N ARG A 42 11.55 36.87 16.82
CA ARG A 42 10.11 36.91 16.51
C ARG A 42 9.81 37.68 15.23
N SER A 43 10.51 38.77 14.96
CA SER A 43 10.26 39.59 13.75
C SER A 43 10.70 38.92 12.45
N TYR A 44 11.65 37.96 12.49
CA TYR A 44 12.21 37.30 11.33
C TYR A 44 11.65 35.89 11.09
N VAL A 45 11.14 35.18 12.13
CA VAL A 45 10.84 33.74 12.07
C VAL A 45 9.78 33.37 11.04
N LEU A 46 8.72 34.19 10.86
CA LEU A 46 7.70 33.92 9.85
C LEU A 46 8.25 34.10 8.43
N ARG A 47 9.02 35.15 8.20
CA ARG A 47 9.67 35.39 6.90
C ARG A 47 10.64 34.26 6.55
N ALA A 48 11.36 33.73 7.54
CA ALA A 48 12.25 32.60 7.41
C ALA A 48 11.47 31.32 7.08
N ALA A 49 10.35 31.05 7.78
CA ALA A 49 9.50 29.89 7.52
C ALA A 49 8.90 29.90 6.12
N GLU A 50 8.35 31.03 5.68
CA GLU A 50 7.80 31.22 4.35
C GLU A 50 8.86 31.14 3.24
N ALA A 51 10.08 31.59 3.51
CA ALA A 51 11.20 31.46 2.57
C ALA A 51 11.64 30.00 2.43
N ALA A 52 11.76 29.27 3.54
CA ALA A 52 12.07 27.84 3.54
C ALA A 52 10.99 27.03 2.80
N GLU A 53 9.72 27.36 2.99
CA GLU A 53 8.60 26.74 2.29
C GLU A 53 8.65 26.98 0.77
N ARG A 54 8.89 28.22 0.34
CA ARG A 54 9.08 28.54 -1.09
C ARG A 54 10.27 27.83 -1.70
N GLY A 55 11.34 27.65 -0.90
CA GLY A 55 12.54 26.89 -1.28
C GLY A 55 12.38 25.36 -1.19
N LEU A 56 11.15 24.85 -0.93
CA LEU A 56 10.85 23.43 -0.77
C LEU A 56 11.62 22.73 0.38
N ALA A 57 12.21 23.51 1.30
CA ALA A 57 12.90 23.01 2.48
C ALA A 57 11.89 22.73 3.61
N PHE A 58 10.98 21.76 3.38
CA PHE A 58 9.78 21.55 4.20
C PHE A 58 10.07 21.24 5.67
N LEU A 59 11.06 20.39 5.98
CA LEU A 59 11.44 20.12 7.37
C LEU A 59 11.95 21.38 8.08
N ARG A 60 12.76 22.19 7.39
CA ARG A 60 13.24 23.48 7.92
C ARG A 60 12.06 24.43 8.13
N ALA A 61 11.12 24.50 7.19
CA ALA A 61 9.92 25.32 7.31
C ALA A 61 9.06 24.88 8.51
N ALA A 62 8.83 23.56 8.69
CA ALA A 62 8.11 23.02 9.85
C ALA A 62 8.78 23.43 11.17
N GLY A 63 10.10 23.32 11.26
CA GLY A 63 10.88 23.76 12.42
C GLY A 63 10.72 25.26 12.72
N LEU A 64 10.78 26.10 11.69
CA LEU A 64 10.60 27.54 11.83
C LEU A 64 9.17 27.95 12.19
N TYR A 65 8.13 27.29 11.62
CA TYR A 65 6.74 27.49 12.07
C TYR A 65 6.52 27.05 13.53
N ARG A 66 7.15 25.97 13.97
CA ARG A 66 7.14 25.54 15.39
C ARG A 66 7.81 26.60 16.29
N ARG A 67 8.94 27.15 15.86
CA ARG A 67 9.57 28.29 16.55
C ARG A 67 8.67 29.51 16.61
N ALA A 68 7.94 29.81 15.54
CA ALA A 68 6.99 30.93 15.55
C ALA A 68 5.87 30.72 16.59
N VAL A 69 5.39 29.49 16.79
CA VAL A 69 4.45 29.15 17.86
C VAL A 69 5.07 29.39 19.24
N GLU A 70 6.31 28.92 19.45
CA GLU A 70 7.04 29.04 20.72
C GLU A 70 7.32 30.52 21.08
N LEU A 71 7.68 31.33 20.09
CA LEU A 71 7.95 32.76 20.26
C LEU A 71 6.69 33.62 20.43
N GLY A 72 5.51 33.06 20.21
CA GLY A 72 4.25 33.78 20.36
C GLY A 72 4.09 34.93 19.36
N VAL A 73 4.39 34.68 18.07
CA VAL A 73 4.18 35.66 17.00
C VAL A 73 2.70 36.06 16.87
N ALA A 74 2.41 37.24 16.32
CA ALA A 74 1.07 37.79 16.17
C ALA A 74 0.25 37.08 15.05
N LYS A 75 0.19 35.76 15.10
CA LYS A 75 -0.71 34.90 14.27
C LYS A 75 -1.41 33.86 15.15
N PRO A 76 -2.63 33.42 14.79
CA PRO A 76 -3.33 32.41 15.57
C PRO A 76 -2.50 31.12 15.72
N ARG A 77 -2.35 30.64 16.94
CA ARG A 77 -1.57 29.43 17.25
C ARG A 77 -2.00 28.21 16.44
N TRP A 78 -3.30 28.02 16.26
CA TRP A 78 -3.85 26.90 15.50
C TRP A 78 -3.42 26.95 14.02
N GLU A 79 -3.38 28.14 13.42
CA GLU A 79 -2.97 28.34 12.03
C GLU A 79 -1.51 27.97 11.83
N LEU A 80 -0.63 28.46 12.72
CA LEU A 80 0.79 28.11 12.68
C LEU A 80 1.02 26.62 12.91
N THR A 81 0.29 26.02 13.86
CA THR A 81 0.39 24.57 14.12
C THR A 81 -0.14 23.75 12.95
N ARG A 82 -1.19 24.20 12.26
CA ARG A 82 -1.66 23.62 11.00
C ARG A 82 -0.56 23.70 9.93
N ARG A 83 0.12 24.84 9.79
CA ARG A 83 1.25 25.01 8.85
C ARG A 83 2.40 24.04 9.17
N VAL A 84 2.70 23.81 10.44
CA VAL A 84 3.66 22.76 10.83
C VAL A 84 3.23 21.40 10.28
N GLY A 85 1.96 21.02 10.45
CA GLY A 85 1.42 19.76 9.91
C GLY A 85 1.51 19.69 8.38
N GLU A 86 1.15 20.75 7.67
CA GLU A 86 1.23 20.83 6.21
C GLU A 86 2.68 20.66 5.70
N MET A 87 3.66 21.29 6.37
CA MET A 87 5.06 21.17 6.00
C MET A 87 5.63 19.78 6.31
N LEU A 88 5.26 19.19 7.44
CA LEU A 88 5.63 17.81 7.78
C LEU A 88 5.04 16.83 6.78
N LEU A 89 3.79 17.02 6.38
CA LEU A 89 3.15 16.20 5.36
C LEU A 89 3.86 16.33 4.00
N ALA A 90 4.19 17.55 3.59
CA ALA A 90 4.95 17.79 2.35
C ALA A 90 6.36 17.16 2.39
N ALA A 91 6.95 17.03 3.58
CA ALA A 91 8.22 16.34 3.80
C ALA A 91 8.11 14.81 3.89
N GLY A 92 6.88 14.25 3.93
CA GLY A 92 6.64 12.80 4.05
C GLY A 92 6.47 12.29 5.48
N HIS A 93 6.51 13.15 6.49
CA HIS A 93 6.36 12.79 7.91
C HIS A 93 4.88 12.76 8.33
N ALA A 94 4.11 11.82 7.77
CA ALA A 94 2.65 11.78 7.90
C ALA A 94 2.16 11.62 9.36
N LYS A 95 2.85 10.83 10.20
CA LYS A 95 2.49 10.63 11.62
C LYS A 95 2.68 11.91 12.43
N ASP A 96 3.79 12.60 12.23
CA ASP A 96 4.09 13.87 12.91
C ASP A 96 3.15 14.98 12.43
N ALA A 97 2.80 14.97 11.15
CA ALA A 97 1.80 15.89 10.59
C ALA A 97 0.43 15.68 11.25
N ALA A 98 0.00 14.43 11.41
CA ALA A 98 -1.25 14.08 12.09
C ALA A 98 -1.26 14.59 13.55
N ALA A 99 -0.15 14.44 14.28
CA ALA A 99 0.01 14.97 15.63
C ALA A 99 -0.10 16.50 15.67
N ALA A 100 0.48 17.19 14.70
CA ALA A 100 0.38 18.65 14.60
C ALA A 100 -1.07 19.09 14.31
N PHE A 101 -1.78 18.44 13.38
CA PHE A 101 -3.19 18.73 13.12
C PHE A 101 -4.07 18.47 14.34
N ALA A 102 -3.89 17.35 15.05
CA ALA A 102 -4.60 17.04 16.28
C ALA A 102 -4.35 18.11 17.38
N SER A 103 -3.10 18.54 17.53
CA SER A 103 -2.73 19.62 18.48
C SER A 103 -3.39 20.95 18.12
N ALA A 104 -3.53 21.28 16.83
CA ALA A 104 -4.14 22.51 16.37
C ALA A 104 -5.62 22.63 16.75
N VAL A 105 -6.35 21.50 16.87
CA VAL A 105 -7.79 21.47 17.20
C VAL A 105 -8.09 22.23 18.49
N ALA A 106 -7.24 22.12 19.52
CA ALA A 106 -7.47 22.74 20.83
C ALA A 106 -7.53 24.29 20.77
N TYR A 107 -6.86 24.89 19.79
CA TYR A 107 -6.73 26.33 19.64
C TYR A 107 -7.55 26.87 18.45
N ALA A 108 -8.18 25.99 17.68
CA ALA A 108 -8.90 26.36 16.48
C ALA A 108 -10.33 26.84 16.76
N PRO A 109 -10.84 27.82 15.99
CA PRO A 109 -12.27 28.16 16.01
C PRO A 109 -13.11 26.97 15.59
N THR A 110 -14.36 26.92 16.02
CA THR A 110 -15.25 25.77 15.79
C THR A 110 -15.37 25.40 14.32
N ALA A 111 -15.39 26.35 13.42
CA ALA A 111 -15.49 26.12 11.97
C ALA A 111 -14.28 25.35 11.38
N GLU A 112 -13.10 25.43 12.01
CA GLU A 112 -11.87 24.80 11.50
C GLU A 112 -11.60 23.43 12.14
N ARG A 113 -12.28 23.11 13.26
CA ARG A 113 -11.98 21.90 14.05
C ARG A 113 -12.24 20.61 13.28
N THR A 114 -13.34 20.53 12.55
CA THR A 114 -13.70 19.34 11.77
C THR A 114 -12.64 19.02 10.73
N GLY A 115 -12.20 20.04 9.96
CA GLY A 115 -11.14 19.87 8.97
C GLY A 115 -9.82 19.40 9.58
N LEU A 116 -9.43 19.96 10.74
CA LEU A 116 -8.22 19.53 11.45
C LEU A 116 -8.34 18.10 12.01
N ARG A 117 -9.50 17.72 12.58
CA ARG A 117 -9.77 16.35 13.04
C ARG A 117 -9.74 15.35 11.89
N ARG A 118 -10.31 15.71 10.74
CA ARG A 118 -10.29 14.90 9.53
C ARG A 118 -8.85 14.67 9.05
N LEU A 119 -8.04 15.73 8.95
CA LEU A 119 -6.63 15.61 8.56
C LEU A 119 -5.84 14.76 9.55
N ALA A 120 -6.03 14.98 10.85
CA ALA A 120 -5.40 14.16 11.88
C ALA A 120 -5.81 12.69 11.74
N ALA A 121 -7.11 12.40 11.61
CA ALA A 121 -7.63 11.04 11.44
C ALA A 121 -7.04 10.35 10.21
N GLU A 122 -7.10 11.01 9.06
CA GLU A 122 -6.63 10.49 7.79
C GLU A 122 -5.16 10.08 7.87
N HIS A 123 -4.29 10.98 8.34
CA HIS A 123 -2.86 10.74 8.35
C HIS A 123 -2.41 9.80 9.48
N TYR A 124 -3.07 9.80 10.65
CA TYR A 124 -2.82 8.78 11.66
C TYR A 124 -3.18 7.38 11.17
N LEU A 125 -4.39 7.19 10.60
CA LEU A 125 -4.84 5.89 10.12
C LEU A 125 -3.97 5.35 8.97
N LYS A 126 -3.48 6.23 8.10
CA LYS A 126 -2.58 5.87 7.00
C LYS A 126 -1.13 5.63 7.44
N SER A 127 -0.71 6.11 8.63
CA SER A 127 0.67 6.01 9.13
C SER A 127 0.85 5.12 10.38
N GLY A 128 -0.18 4.36 10.77
CA GLY A 128 -0.08 3.39 11.87
C GLY A 128 -0.51 3.89 13.25
N GLY A 129 -1.02 5.11 13.37
CA GLY A 129 -1.64 5.61 14.60
C GLY A 129 -3.11 5.22 14.71
N GLU A 130 -3.44 3.93 14.86
CA GLU A 130 -4.84 3.45 14.82
C GLU A 130 -5.69 4.08 15.93
N ALA A 131 -5.22 4.10 17.17
CA ALA A 131 -6.00 4.60 18.32
C ALA A 131 -6.30 6.09 18.21
N GLU A 132 -5.29 6.91 17.92
CA GLU A 132 -5.43 8.36 17.73
C GLU A 132 -6.26 8.68 16.50
N GLY A 133 -6.03 7.93 15.41
CA GLY A 133 -6.76 8.08 14.16
C GLY A 133 -8.24 7.78 14.31
N LEU A 134 -8.61 6.68 14.98
CA LEU A 134 -10.00 6.34 15.26
C LEU A 134 -10.68 7.36 16.18
N ARG A 135 -9.97 7.90 17.19
CA ARG A 135 -10.49 8.95 18.06
C ARG A 135 -10.81 10.20 17.25
N SER A 136 -9.83 10.71 16.48
CA SER A 136 -10.01 11.90 15.64
C SER A 136 -11.11 11.69 14.58
N LEU A 137 -11.20 10.48 14.01
CA LEU A 137 -12.22 10.12 13.03
C LEU A 137 -13.63 10.16 13.63
N ARG A 138 -13.84 9.56 14.82
CA ARG A 138 -15.14 9.57 15.50
C ARG A 138 -15.60 10.99 15.83
N GLU A 139 -14.69 11.84 16.28
CA GLU A 139 -14.98 13.24 16.54
C GLU A 139 -15.36 13.98 15.25
N ALA A 140 -14.60 13.81 14.15
CA ALA A 140 -14.91 14.43 12.87
C ALA A 140 -16.26 13.94 12.30
N LEU A 141 -16.57 12.64 12.43
CA LEU A 141 -17.86 12.07 12.02
C LEU A 141 -19.03 12.64 12.83
N ALA A 142 -18.84 12.83 14.15
CA ALA A 142 -19.85 13.44 15.01
C ALA A 142 -20.13 14.90 14.61
N ASP A 143 -19.08 15.68 14.31
CA ASP A 143 -19.22 17.08 13.86
C ASP A 143 -20.09 17.19 12.60
N VAL A 144 -19.94 16.26 11.65
CA VAL A 144 -20.72 16.26 10.38
C VAL A 144 -21.98 15.37 10.43
N LYS A 145 -22.36 14.89 11.63
CA LYS A 145 -23.55 14.05 11.86
C LYS A 145 -23.55 12.76 11.02
N LEU A 146 -22.40 12.13 10.86
CA LEU A 146 -22.22 10.80 10.27
C LEU A 146 -21.98 9.79 11.37
N GLY A 147 -22.89 8.81 11.54
CA GLY A 147 -22.75 7.77 12.56
C GLY A 147 -21.61 6.80 12.23
N TYR A 148 -20.81 6.43 13.24
CA TYR A 148 -19.82 5.37 13.18
C TYR A 148 -20.44 4.04 13.61
N PRO A 149 -20.43 2.97 12.78
CA PRO A 149 -20.97 1.69 13.19
C PRO A 149 -20.00 1.00 14.18
N GLU A 150 -20.43 0.85 15.45
CA GLU A 150 -19.55 0.37 16.53
C GLU A 150 -19.24 -1.12 16.42
N THR A 151 -20.17 -1.95 15.97
CA THR A 151 -19.97 -3.40 15.81
C THR A 151 -19.81 -3.79 14.34
N THR A 152 -19.17 -4.93 14.07
CA THR A 152 -19.09 -5.48 12.71
C THR A 152 -20.49 -5.77 12.13
N ALA A 153 -21.42 -6.25 12.96
CA ALA A 153 -22.80 -6.50 12.54
C ALA A 153 -23.50 -5.21 12.10
N SER A 154 -23.40 -4.13 12.90
CA SER A 154 -23.96 -2.82 12.52
C SER A 154 -23.30 -2.24 11.26
N ALA A 155 -22.00 -2.47 11.06
CA ALA A 155 -21.29 -2.06 9.85
C ALA A 155 -21.79 -2.81 8.61
N VAL A 156 -22.03 -4.12 8.72
CA VAL A 156 -22.60 -4.92 7.62
C VAL A 156 -24.01 -4.46 7.27
N VAL A 157 -24.88 -4.24 8.26
CA VAL A 157 -26.25 -3.74 8.04
C VAL A 157 -26.22 -2.38 7.34
N SER A 158 -25.36 -1.45 7.82
CA SER A 158 -25.17 -0.13 7.22
C SER A 158 -24.69 -0.24 5.77
N LEU A 159 -23.66 -1.06 5.52
CA LEU A 159 -23.12 -1.30 4.17
C LEU A 159 -24.20 -1.82 3.22
N VAL A 160 -24.97 -2.83 3.64
CA VAL A 160 -26.06 -3.40 2.81
C VAL A 160 -27.11 -2.33 2.50
N GLY A 161 -27.53 -1.55 3.50
CA GLY A 161 -28.48 -0.45 3.32
C GLY A 161 -27.96 0.63 2.36
N ASN A 162 -26.70 1.06 2.51
CA ASN A 162 -26.11 2.07 1.63
C ASN A 162 -25.88 1.53 0.20
N ARG A 163 -25.55 0.25 0.03
CA ARG A 163 -25.47 -0.41 -1.30
C ARG A 163 -26.85 -0.49 -1.96
N ALA A 164 -27.90 -0.83 -1.22
CA ALA A 164 -29.27 -0.81 -1.74
C ALA A 164 -29.70 0.61 -2.19
N ARG A 165 -29.37 1.63 -1.38
CA ARG A 165 -29.64 3.04 -1.76
C ARG A 165 -28.90 3.43 -3.05
N LEU A 166 -27.62 3.05 -3.22
CA LEU A 166 -26.86 3.29 -4.45
C LEU A 166 -27.47 2.59 -5.66
N LEU A 167 -27.97 1.36 -5.50
CA LEU A 167 -28.64 0.63 -6.57
C LEU A 167 -29.92 1.33 -7.04
N VAL A 168 -30.74 1.82 -6.10
CA VAL A 168 -31.98 2.54 -6.42
C VAL A 168 -31.70 3.92 -7.01
N ARG A 169 -30.76 4.66 -6.40
CA ARG A 169 -30.41 6.02 -6.84
C ARG A 169 -29.72 6.03 -8.22
N GLY A 170 -28.90 5.03 -8.49
CA GLY A 170 -28.01 5.00 -9.65
C GLY A 170 -26.85 6.01 -9.54
N LEU A 171 -26.07 6.12 -10.61
CA LEU A 171 -24.84 6.92 -10.66
C LEU A 171 -25.00 8.27 -11.39
N ARG A 172 -26.22 8.64 -11.76
CA ARG A 172 -26.48 9.93 -12.44
C ARG A 172 -26.26 11.07 -11.44
N PHE A 173 -25.70 12.17 -11.93
CA PHE A 173 -25.48 13.39 -11.15
C PHE A 173 -25.55 14.61 -12.05
N GLU A 174 -25.85 15.75 -11.44
CA GLU A 174 -25.80 17.06 -12.09
C GLU A 174 -24.56 17.80 -11.58
N PRO A 175 -23.60 18.16 -12.44
CA PRO A 175 -22.41 18.88 -12.03
C PRO A 175 -22.75 20.24 -11.42
N ARG A 176 -22.21 20.54 -10.23
CA ARG A 176 -22.31 21.86 -9.59
C ARG A 176 -20.93 22.46 -9.42
N SER A 177 -20.78 23.72 -9.83
CA SER A 177 -19.52 24.47 -9.67
C SER A 177 -19.33 25.05 -8.26
N VAL A 178 -20.41 25.21 -7.51
CA VAL A 178 -20.42 25.75 -6.15
C VAL A 178 -21.24 24.83 -5.25
N ALA A 179 -20.63 24.40 -4.14
CA ALA A 179 -21.28 23.63 -3.09
C ALA A 179 -21.01 24.28 -1.72
N ALA A 180 -21.89 24.04 -0.76
CA ALA A 180 -21.72 24.59 0.59
C ALA A 180 -20.48 23.97 1.28
N PRO A 181 -19.71 24.74 2.06
CA PRO A 181 -18.51 24.23 2.73
C PRO A 181 -18.78 23.04 3.65
N ASP A 182 -19.91 23.02 4.35
CA ASP A 182 -20.32 21.94 5.24
C ASP A 182 -20.70 20.64 4.48
N GLU A 183 -21.30 20.76 3.27
CA GLU A 183 -21.52 19.60 2.39
C GLU A 183 -20.20 19.02 1.93
N LEU A 184 -19.24 19.87 1.52
CA LEU A 184 -17.91 19.44 1.08
C LEU A 184 -17.14 18.75 2.21
N GLU A 185 -17.14 19.33 3.42
CA GLU A 185 -16.47 18.73 4.58
C GLU A 185 -17.07 17.37 4.96
N ARG A 186 -18.38 17.22 4.87
CA ARG A 186 -19.08 15.95 5.11
C ARG A 186 -18.64 14.86 4.14
N ILE A 187 -18.45 15.19 2.87
CA ILE A 187 -17.94 14.27 1.85
C ILE A 187 -16.49 13.91 2.14
N ASP A 188 -15.66 14.89 2.50
CA ASP A 188 -14.25 14.70 2.78
C ASP A 188 -14.01 13.86 4.04
N VAL A 189 -14.83 14.02 5.09
CA VAL A 189 -14.80 13.15 6.28
C VAL A 189 -15.18 11.71 5.94
N ALA A 190 -16.19 11.50 5.08
CA ALA A 190 -16.55 10.15 4.62
C ALA A 190 -15.43 9.50 3.79
N PHE A 191 -14.72 10.27 2.98
CA PHE A 191 -13.54 9.81 2.26
C PHE A 191 -12.40 9.42 3.19
N ALA A 192 -12.05 10.28 4.16
CA ALA A 192 -11.02 10.00 5.15
C ALA A 192 -11.32 8.71 5.94
N ALA A 193 -12.61 8.50 6.31
CA ALA A 193 -13.06 7.26 6.94
C ALA A 193 -12.87 6.04 6.02
N SER A 194 -13.29 6.13 4.76
CA SER A 194 -13.17 5.03 3.80
C SER A 194 -11.71 4.67 3.54
N SER A 195 -10.87 5.65 3.20
CA SER A 195 -9.47 5.42 2.86
C SER A 195 -8.62 5.00 4.06
N GLY A 196 -8.83 5.61 5.22
CA GLY A 196 -8.09 5.31 6.44
C GLY A 196 -8.42 3.93 7.02
N LEU A 197 -9.69 3.51 6.99
CA LEU A 197 -10.11 2.20 7.48
C LEU A 197 -9.77 1.05 6.52
N ALA A 198 -9.50 1.32 5.24
CA ALA A 198 -9.23 0.29 4.24
C ALA A 198 -8.04 -0.61 4.60
N MET A 199 -7.12 -0.12 5.43
CA MET A 199 -5.92 -0.83 5.83
C MET A 199 -6.17 -1.98 6.82
N PHE A 200 -7.22 -1.89 7.65
CA PHE A 200 -7.44 -2.83 8.76
C PHE A 200 -8.92 -3.17 9.03
N ASP A 201 -9.87 -2.45 8.44
CA ASP A 201 -11.33 -2.72 8.58
C ASP A 201 -12.06 -2.55 7.25
N VAL A 202 -11.91 -3.55 6.40
CA VAL A 202 -12.46 -3.54 5.02
C VAL A 202 -14.00 -3.39 4.98
N VAL A 203 -14.71 -3.83 6.04
CA VAL A 203 -16.19 -3.74 6.10
C VAL A 203 -16.62 -2.30 6.32
N ARG A 204 -16.05 -1.63 7.35
CA ARG A 204 -16.35 -0.22 7.60
C ARG A 204 -15.82 0.68 6.49
N ALA A 205 -14.64 0.38 5.92
CA ALA A 205 -14.12 1.09 4.76
C ALA A 205 -15.10 1.05 3.58
N ALA A 206 -15.67 -0.12 3.27
CA ALA A 206 -16.67 -0.29 2.22
C ALA A 206 -17.99 0.45 2.52
N ASP A 207 -18.44 0.49 3.80
CA ASP A 207 -19.61 1.25 4.21
C ASP A 207 -19.40 2.76 4.00
N PHE A 208 -18.27 3.30 4.49
CA PHE A 208 -17.95 4.71 4.29
C PHE A 208 -17.67 5.04 2.83
N GLY A 209 -17.12 4.13 2.02
CA GLY A 209 -17.00 4.28 0.58
C GLY A 209 -18.36 4.44 -0.11
N ALA A 210 -19.36 3.63 0.28
CA ALA A 210 -20.72 3.76 -0.23
C ALA A 210 -21.39 5.09 0.21
N ARG A 211 -21.20 5.51 1.46
CA ARG A 211 -21.69 6.82 1.95
C ARG A 211 -20.99 7.98 1.24
N HIS A 212 -19.67 7.90 1.05
CA HIS A 212 -18.89 8.90 0.32
C HIS A 212 -19.43 9.08 -1.10
N LEU A 213 -19.68 7.97 -1.82
CA LEU A 213 -20.24 8.03 -3.16
C LEU A 213 -21.65 8.62 -3.19
N LEU A 214 -22.54 8.22 -2.28
CA LEU A 214 -23.87 8.82 -2.16
C LEU A 214 -23.79 10.34 -1.95
N LEU A 215 -23.02 10.78 -0.97
CA LEU A 215 -22.87 12.21 -0.65
C LEU A 215 -22.27 13.00 -1.81
N ALA A 216 -21.23 12.46 -2.46
CA ALA A 216 -20.59 13.13 -3.60
C ALA A 216 -21.54 13.29 -4.79
N LEU A 217 -22.31 12.22 -5.13
CA LEU A 217 -23.29 12.25 -6.21
C LEU A 217 -24.45 13.22 -5.92
N ASP A 218 -24.88 13.35 -4.65
CA ASP A 218 -25.95 14.26 -4.25
C ASP A 218 -25.49 15.72 -4.27
N CYS A 219 -24.24 15.97 -3.87
CA CYS A 219 -23.61 17.29 -3.91
C CYS A 219 -23.34 17.78 -5.33
N GLY A 220 -22.91 16.91 -6.25
CA GLY A 220 -22.64 17.26 -7.64
C GLY A 220 -21.25 17.90 -7.89
N GLU A 221 -20.35 18.01 -6.88
CA GLU A 221 -19.02 18.62 -7.05
C GLU A 221 -18.07 17.64 -7.81
N PRO A 222 -17.51 18.05 -8.98
CA PRO A 222 -16.87 17.11 -9.90
C PRO A 222 -15.65 16.39 -9.37
N ILE A 223 -14.76 17.07 -8.58
CA ILE A 223 -13.53 16.46 -8.06
C ILE A 223 -13.87 15.41 -6.98
N ARG A 224 -14.85 15.69 -6.12
CA ARG A 224 -15.31 14.73 -5.12
C ARG A 224 -16.03 13.54 -5.71
N ILE A 225 -16.79 13.74 -6.80
CA ILE A 225 -17.39 12.64 -7.56
C ILE A 225 -16.29 11.79 -8.21
N CYS A 226 -15.28 12.42 -8.84
CA CYS A 226 -14.13 11.71 -9.40
C CYS A 226 -13.49 10.80 -8.34
N ARG A 227 -13.18 11.34 -7.17
CA ARG A 227 -12.57 10.62 -6.04
C ARG A 227 -13.48 9.48 -5.55
N ALA A 228 -14.78 9.73 -5.43
CA ALA A 228 -15.74 8.72 -4.98
C ALA A 228 -15.88 7.56 -5.97
N LEU A 229 -15.91 7.84 -7.27
CA LEU A 229 -15.95 6.83 -8.33
C LEU A 229 -14.64 6.02 -8.38
N ALA A 230 -13.49 6.66 -8.18
CA ALA A 230 -12.18 5.99 -8.10
C ALA A 230 -12.10 4.99 -6.93
N VAL A 231 -12.53 5.41 -5.73
CA VAL A 231 -12.61 4.53 -4.55
C VAL A 231 -13.60 3.38 -4.77
N GLU A 232 -14.76 3.68 -5.32
CA GLU A 232 -15.79 2.67 -5.61
C GLU A 232 -15.31 1.63 -6.64
N ALA A 233 -14.64 2.07 -7.71
CA ALA A 233 -14.09 1.17 -8.73
C ALA A 233 -13.06 0.22 -8.13
N SER A 234 -12.10 0.74 -7.37
CA SER A 234 -11.06 -0.05 -6.69
C SER A 234 -11.66 -1.05 -5.68
N GLY A 235 -12.63 -0.60 -4.87
CA GLY A 235 -13.30 -1.44 -3.88
C GLY A 235 -14.11 -2.56 -4.50
N ARG A 236 -14.85 -2.30 -5.58
CA ARG A 236 -15.58 -3.33 -6.33
C ARG A 236 -14.65 -4.34 -6.98
N ALA A 237 -13.58 -3.85 -7.62
CA ALA A 237 -12.58 -4.73 -8.24
C ALA A 237 -11.91 -5.64 -7.20
N ALA A 238 -11.59 -5.15 -6.00
CA ALA A 238 -11.02 -5.95 -4.93
C ALA A 238 -11.99 -7.00 -4.36
N ALA A 239 -13.29 -6.70 -4.34
CA ALA A 239 -14.31 -7.59 -3.78
C ALA A 239 -14.71 -8.71 -4.73
N ASP A 240 -14.93 -8.43 -6.02
CA ASP A 240 -15.39 -9.41 -7.01
C ASP A 240 -14.98 -8.99 -8.44
N VAL A 241 -14.61 -9.98 -9.24
CA VAL A 241 -14.29 -9.79 -10.67
C VAL A 241 -15.55 -9.68 -11.55
N ARG A 242 -16.74 -9.96 -11.01
CA ARG A 242 -18.01 -9.81 -11.75
C ARG A 242 -18.34 -8.35 -11.99
N GLY A 243 -19.00 -8.07 -13.12
CA GLY A 243 -19.40 -6.72 -13.45
C GLY A 243 -18.25 -5.83 -13.95
N ARG A 244 -17.18 -6.44 -14.49
CA ARG A 244 -16.00 -5.74 -15.03
C ARG A 244 -16.37 -4.52 -15.88
N GLY A 245 -17.31 -4.66 -16.82
CA GLY A 245 -17.75 -3.55 -17.66
C GLY A 245 -18.34 -2.36 -16.89
N SER A 246 -19.02 -2.64 -15.76
CA SER A 246 -19.54 -1.58 -14.88
C SER A 246 -18.41 -0.92 -14.07
N ILE A 247 -17.40 -1.67 -13.63
CA ILE A 247 -16.22 -1.15 -12.94
C ILE A 247 -15.39 -0.27 -13.87
N GLU A 248 -15.16 -0.72 -15.11
CA GLU A 248 -14.48 0.06 -16.14
C GLU A 248 -15.25 1.36 -16.49
N ALA A 249 -16.58 1.33 -16.46
CA ALA A 249 -17.39 2.53 -16.65
C ALA A 249 -17.19 3.56 -15.52
N LEU A 250 -17.03 3.10 -14.24
CA LEU A 250 -16.68 3.98 -13.13
C LEU A 250 -15.32 4.63 -13.34
N VAL A 251 -14.32 3.84 -13.74
CA VAL A 251 -12.96 4.34 -14.04
C VAL A 251 -13.00 5.38 -15.15
N ARG A 252 -13.63 5.07 -16.29
CA ARG A 252 -13.74 6.03 -17.42
C ARG A 252 -14.42 7.33 -17.00
N THR A 253 -15.46 7.27 -16.18
CA THR A 253 -16.14 8.47 -15.68
C THR A 253 -15.24 9.28 -14.75
N ALA A 254 -14.52 8.62 -13.83
CA ALA A 254 -13.56 9.27 -12.95
C ALA A 254 -12.44 9.96 -13.74
N GLU A 255 -11.83 9.28 -14.72
CA GLU A 255 -10.78 9.83 -15.58
C GLU A 255 -11.29 11.04 -16.41
N SER A 256 -12.53 10.96 -16.93
CA SER A 256 -13.14 12.07 -17.66
C SER A 256 -13.35 13.30 -16.76
N LEU A 257 -13.82 13.10 -15.52
CA LEU A 257 -14.00 14.19 -14.55
C LEU A 257 -12.65 14.80 -14.16
N ALA A 258 -11.66 13.96 -13.88
CA ALA A 258 -10.30 14.38 -13.53
C ALA A 258 -9.67 15.23 -14.65
N THR A 259 -9.77 14.77 -15.89
CA THR A 259 -9.23 15.50 -17.05
C THR A 259 -9.89 16.85 -17.23
N ARG A 260 -11.22 16.93 -17.07
CA ARG A 260 -11.96 18.20 -17.20
C ARG A 260 -11.67 19.18 -16.06
N SER A 261 -11.41 18.69 -14.85
CA SER A 261 -11.03 19.55 -13.72
C SER A 261 -9.62 20.11 -13.84
N ASN A 262 -8.76 19.45 -14.63
CA ASN A 262 -7.32 19.72 -14.74
C ASN A 262 -6.59 19.75 -13.38
N ASP A 263 -7.15 19.09 -12.36
CA ASP A 263 -6.55 18.96 -11.04
C ASP A 263 -5.57 17.77 -11.03
N PRO A 264 -4.26 18.02 -10.75
CA PRO A 264 -3.25 16.96 -10.82
C PRO A 264 -3.52 15.81 -9.85
N HIS A 265 -4.03 16.09 -8.64
CA HIS A 265 -4.32 15.06 -7.65
C HIS A 265 -5.52 14.20 -8.08
N ALA A 266 -6.58 14.81 -8.63
CA ALA A 266 -7.71 14.05 -9.17
C ALA A 266 -7.27 13.14 -10.33
N ILE A 267 -6.41 13.64 -11.23
CA ILE A 267 -5.85 12.86 -12.35
C ILE A 267 -5.03 11.68 -11.82
N ALA A 268 -4.13 11.93 -10.86
CA ALA A 268 -3.31 10.88 -10.25
C ALA A 268 -4.15 9.81 -9.56
N LEU A 269 -5.17 10.21 -8.79
CA LEU A 269 -6.04 9.29 -8.07
C LEU A 269 -6.91 8.45 -9.02
N ALA A 270 -7.44 9.04 -10.10
CA ALA A 270 -8.17 8.30 -11.12
C ALA A 270 -7.26 7.26 -11.82
N ARG A 271 -6.00 7.63 -12.12
CA ARG A 271 -4.99 6.71 -12.67
C ARG A 271 -4.61 5.60 -11.69
N LEU A 272 -4.40 5.94 -10.42
CA LEU A 272 -4.14 4.95 -9.36
C LEU A 272 -5.29 3.94 -9.29
N ALA A 273 -6.53 4.41 -9.25
CA ALA A 273 -7.71 3.53 -9.24
C ALA A 273 -7.79 2.64 -10.49
N ALA A 274 -7.52 3.19 -11.68
CA ALA A 274 -7.45 2.43 -12.92
C ALA A 274 -6.39 1.33 -12.85
N GLY A 275 -5.21 1.63 -12.30
CA GLY A 275 -4.15 0.66 -12.08
C GLY A 275 -4.54 -0.43 -11.09
N LEU A 276 -5.15 -0.07 -9.96
CA LEU A 276 -5.64 -1.05 -8.97
C LEU A 276 -6.73 -1.97 -9.54
N VAL A 277 -7.66 -1.43 -10.32
CA VAL A 277 -8.68 -2.24 -11.02
C VAL A 277 -8.01 -3.27 -11.91
N ARG A 278 -6.96 -2.90 -12.66
CA ARG A 278 -6.19 -3.83 -13.50
C ARG A 278 -5.43 -4.88 -12.68
N VAL A 279 -4.82 -4.48 -11.55
CA VAL A 279 -4.18 -5.43 -10.62
C VAL A 279 -5.18 -6.50 -10.18
N PHE A 280 -6.34 -6.10 -9.66
CA PHE A 280 -7.35 -7.04 -9.21
C PHE A 280 -7.96 -7.87 -10.36
N SER A 281 -7.96 -7.35 -11.58
CA SER A 281 -8.40 -8.09 -12.78
C SER A 281 -7.35 -9.05 -13.35
N GLY A 282 -6.11 -9.05 -12.82
CA GLY A 282 -5.03 -9.89 -13.34
C GLY A 282 -4.35 -9.37 -14.60
N GLU A 283 -4.51 -8.08 -14.91
CA GLU A 283 -3.89 -7.42 -16.07
C GLU A 283 -2.55 -6.77 -15.68
N TRP A 284 -1.59 -7.58 -15.26
CA TRP A 284 -0.39 -7.14 -14.57
C TRP A 284 0.45 -6.12 -15.35
N ARG A 285 0.73 -6.37 -16.65
CA ARG A 285 1.51 -5.43 -17.49
C ARG A 285 0.79 -4.09 -17.69
N ALA A 286 -0.51 -4.13 -17.95
CA ALA A 286 -1.30 -2.92 -18.09
C ALA A 286 -1.45 -2.18 -16.75
N ALA A 287 -1.53 -2.92 -15.64
CA ALA A 287 -1.55 -2.37 -14.29
C ALA A 287 -0.25 -1.62 -14.00
N GLN A 288 0.90 -2.27 -14.21
CA GLN A 288 2.23 -1.67 -14.02
C GLN A 288 2.36 -0.34 -14.79
N ALA A 289 2.11 -0.35 -16.09
CA ALA A 289 2.22 0.86 -16.91
C ALA A 289 1.29 2.00 -16.43
N THR A 290 0.06 1.64 -15.97
CA THR A 290 -0.90 2.63 -15.47
C THR A 290 -0.48 3.21 -14.12
N LEU A 291 0.06 2.38 -13.24
CA LEU A 291 0.54 2.78 -11.92
C LEU A 291 1.81 3.62 -12.02
N ASP A 292 2.72 3.29 -12.93
CA ASP A 292 3.92 4.10 -13.20
C ASP A 292 3.53 5.50 -13.74
N ALA A 293 2.51 5.59 -14.59
CA ALA A 293 1.99 6.88 -15.03
C ALA A 293 1.34 7.68 -13.87
N ALA A 294 0.67 7.00 -12.93
CA ALA A 294 0.15 7.64 -11.72
C ALA A 294 1.30 8.14 -10.83
N GLU A 295 2.33 7.32 -10.60
CA GLU A 295 3.53 7.69 -9.85
C GLU A 295 4.19 8.95 -10.44
N GLN A 296 4.38 8.99 -11.76
CA GLN A 296 4.98 10.14 -12.42
C GLN A 296 4.19 11.43 -12.16
N ILE A 297 2.87 11.41 -12.33
CA ILE A 297 2.02 12.59 -12.06
C ILE A 297 2.13 13.01 -10.60
N ILE A 298 2.12 12.05 -9.66
CA ILE A 298 2.24 12.34 -8.23
C ILE A 298 3.57 13.02 -7.93
N ARG A 299 4.68 12.49 -8.43
CA ARG A 299 6.03 13.03 -8.18
C ARG A 299 6.23 14.41 -8.78
N GLU A 300 5.75 14.63 -9.99
CA GLU A 300 5.98 15.88 -10.72
C GLU A 300 5.02 17.00 -10.36
N ARG A 301 3.75 16.68 -9.99
CA ARG A 301 2.67 17.66 -9.97
C ARG A 301 1.88 17.72 -8.66
N CYS A 302 2.08 16.76 -7.73
CA CYS A 302 1.34 16.71 -6.47
C CYS A 302 2.26 16.92 -5.27
N ARG A 303 1.69 17.35 -4.13
CA ARG A 303 2.40 17.48 -2.84
C ARG A 303 1.57 16.90 -1.72
N GLY A 304 2.22 16.29 -0.73
CA GLY A 304 1.56 15.77 0.47
C GLY A 304 0.70 14.51 0.24
N VAL A 305 0.88 13.81 -0.89
CA VAL A 305 0.09 12.64 -1.31
C VAL A 305 0.95 11.35 -1.25
N HIS A 306 1.70 11.19 -0.16
CA HIS A 306 2.66 10.09 0.00
C HIS A 306 1.99 8.71 0.03
N TRP A 307 0.77 8.63 0.58
CA TRP A 307 0.03 7.37 0.62
C TRP A 307 -0.37 6.89 -0.79
N GLU A 308 -0.82 7.78 -1.65
CA GLU A 308 -1.13 7.50 -3.06
C GLU A 308 0.14 7.08 -3.81
N LEU A 309 1.27 7.76 -3.56
CA LEU A 309 2.58 7.42 -4.11
C LEU A 309 3.00 6.02 -3.68
N ALA A 310 2.96 5.73 -2.38
CA ALA A 310 3.35 4.43 -1.84
C ALA A 310 2.50 3.29 -2.44
N ASN A 311 1.18 3.50 -2.61
CA ASN A 311 0.31 2.54 -3.27
C ASN A 311 0.68 2.34 -4.75
N ALA A 312 0.89 3.42 -5.51
CA ALA A 312 1.26 3.33 -6.92
C ALA A 312 2.55 2.53 -7.11
N VAL A 313 3.59 2.86 -6.33
CA VAL A 313 4.90 2.21 -6.37
C VAL A 313 4.83 0.74 -5.94
N ALA A 314 4.18 0.45 -4.81
CA ALA A 314 4.10 -0.91 -4.28
C ALA A 314 3.33 -1.84 -5.22
N TRP A 315 2.16 -1.43 -5.70
CA TRP A 315 1.36 -2.24 -6.61
C TRP A 315 1.99 -2.39 -8.00
N SER A 316 2.69 -1.36 -8.52
CA SER A 316 3.47 -1.45 -9.75
C SER A 316 4.62 -2.46 -9.59
N THR A 317 5.36 -2.41 -8.47
CA THR A 317 6.44 -3.36 -8.19
C THR A 317 5.93 -4.79 -8.01
N ASN A 318 4.78 -4.98 -7.32
CA ASN A 318 4.13 -6.29 -7.24
C ASN A 318 3.71 -6.82 -8.62
N ALA A 319 3.19 -5.96 -9.49
CA ALA A 319 2.85 -6.34 -10.86
C ALA A 319 4.07 -6.80 -11.67
N LEU A 320 5.23 -6.13 -11.52
CA LEU A 320 6.51 -6.59 -12.12
C LEU A 320 6.88 -8.00 -11.65
N ILE A 321 6.79 -8.28 -10.34
CA ILE A 321 7.09 -9.62 -9.79
C ILE A 321 6.13 -10.68 -10.36
N LEU A 322 4.84 -10.38 -10.42
CA LEU A 322 3.84 -11.30 -10.97
C LEU A 322 4.05 -11.57 -12.47
N CYS A 323 4.45 -10.56 -13.25
CA CYS A 323 4.83 -10.73 -14.64
C CYS A 323 6.14 -11.53 -14.81
N GLY A 324 6.95 -11.67 -13.75
CA GLY A 324 8.27 -12.27 -13.82
C GLY A 324 9.39 -11.33 -14.29
N GLU A 325 9.15 -10.03 -14.26
CA GLU A 325 10.17 -8.99 -14.56
C GLU A 325 11.03 -8.74 -13.31
N LEU A 326 11.67 -9.81 -12.81
CA LEU A 326 12.34 -9.83 -11.51
C LEU A 326 13.61 -8.97 -11.51
N LYS A 327 14.30 -8.87 -12.65
CA LYS A 327 15.48 -8.03 -12.82
C LYS A 327 15.14 -6.55 -12.63
N GLU A 328 14.02 -6.10 -13.19
CA GLU A 328 13.57 -4.72 -13.04
C GLU A 328 13.05 -4.46 -11.60
N ALA A 329 12.35 -5.41 -11.01
CA ALA A 329 11.96 -5.31 -9.60
C ALA A 329 13.20 -5.21 -8.68
N ALA A 330 14.24 -6.02 -8.90
CA ALA A 330 15.49 -5.98 -8.15
C ALA A 330 16.24 -4.64 -8.29
N ARG A 331 16.14 -3.97 -9.44
CA ARG A 331 16.70 -2.64 -9.65
C ARG A 331 15.92 -1.56 -8.87
N ARG A 332 14.57 -1.63 -8.88
CA ARG A 332 13.66 -0.62 -8.33
C ARG A 332 13.55 -0.68 -6.80
N VAL A 333 13.50 -1.87 -6.22
CA VAL A 333 13.21 -2.09 -4.79
C VAL A 333 14.17 -1.36 -3.86
N PRO A 334 15.52 -1.44 -4.02
CA PRO A 334 16.45 -0.76 -3.12
C PRO A 334 16.29 0.76 -3.11
N GLU A 335 15.98 1.37 -4.26
CA GLU A 335 15.76 2.81 -4.37
C GLU A 335 14.49 3.24 -3.63
N VAL A 336 13.39 2.49 -3.81
CA VAL A 336 12.13 2.74 -3.13
C VAL A 336 12.26 2.57 -1.61
N MET A 337 12.97 1.53 -1.14
CA MET A 337 13.21 1.29 0.28
C MET A 337 14.02 2.42 0.91
N ARG A 338 15.12 2.83 0.27
CA ARG A 338 15.94 3.96 0.74
C ARG A 338 15.13 5.26 0.82
N GLU A 339 14.30 5.55 -0.19
CA GLU A 339 13.44 6.74 -0.21
C GLU A 339 12.40 6.70 0.91
N ALA A 340 11.82 5.53 1.20
CA ALA A 340 10.87 5.33 2.29
C ALA A 340 11.54 5.47 3.67
N GLU A 341 12.76 4.95 3.84
CA GLU A 341 13.55 5.08 5.07
C GLU A 341 13.92 6.55 5.36
N GLU A 342 14.43 7.29 4.35
CA GLU A 342 14.77 8.71 4.47
C GLU A 342 13.58 9.56 4.92
N ARG A 343 12.36 9.17 4.56
CA ARG A 343 11.11 9.87 4.92
C ARG A 343 10.43 9.30 6.17
N ALA A 344 10.97 8.23 6.76
CA ALA A 344 10.28 7.47 7.79
C ALA A 344 8.85 7.06 7.38
N ASP A 345 8.66 6.74 6.08
CA ASP A 345 7.38 6.31 5.53
C ASP A 345 7.15 4.81 5.82
N HIS A 346 6.72 4.53 7.04
CA HIS A 346 6.47 3.16 7.52
C HIS A 346 5.41 2.43 6.67
N PHE A 347 4.46 3.17 6.08
CA PHE A 347 3.47 2.57 5.19
C PHE A 347 4.11 2.02 3.91
N ALA A 348 4.95 2.82 3.25
CA ALA A 348 5.68 2.39 2.07
C ALA A 348 6.60 1.20 2.40
N MET A 349 7.35 1.27 3.52
CA MET A 349 8.23 0.19 3.97
C MET A 349 7.48 -1.12 4.17
N MET A 350 6.32 -1.09 4.87
CA MET A 350 5.47 -2.28 5.05
C MET A 350 5.02 -2.93 3.74
N HIS A 351 4.65 -2.11 2.74
CA HIS A 351 4.17 -2.61 1.45
C HIS A 351 5.30 -3.12 0.56
N MET A 352 6.53 -2.75 0.85
CA MET A 352 7.72 -3.21 0.14
C MET A 352 8.38 -4.45 0.78
N ILE A 353 7.89 -4.97 1.92
CA ILE A 353 8.43 -6.18 2.57
C ILE A 353 8.48 -7.36 1.60
N TYR A 354 7.36 -7.68 0.96
CA TYR A 354 7.28 -8.81 0.02
C TYR A 354 8.17 -8.58 -1.22
N PRO A 355 8.12 -7.44 -1.92
CA PRO A 355 9.06 -7.15 -3.01
C PRO A 355 10.53 -7.25 -2.59
N ALA A 356 10.91 -6.70 -1.45
CA ALA A 356 12.28 -6.73 -0.96
C ALA A 356 12.76 -8.17 -0.65
N ALA A 357 11.91 -8.97 0.00
CA ALA A 357 12.23 -10.35 0.30
C ALA A 357 12.36 -11.21 -0.98
N ILE A 358 11.46 -11.03 -1.96
CA ILE A 358 11.54 -11.79 -3.23
C ILE A 358 12.79 -11.40 -4.02
N THR A 359 13.15 -10.11 -4.08
CA THR A 359 14.37 -9.68 -4.78
C THR A 359 15.64 -10.17 -4.09
N ALA A 360 15.65 -10.29 -2.75
CA ALA A 360 16.74 -10.92 -2.01
C ALA A 360 16.84 -12.43 -2.33
N ILE A 361 15.71 -13.15 -2.38
CA ILE A 361 15.67 -14.56 -2.80
C ILE A 361 16.19 -14.73 -4.23
N VAL A 362 15.82 -13.85 -5.15
CA VAL A 362 16.34 -13.84 -6.54
C VAL A 362 17.86 -13.73 -6.57
N ALA A 363 18.45 -12.96 -5.65
CA ALA A 363 19.90 -12.80 -5.49
C ALA A 363 20.59 -13.94 -4.70
N ASP A 364 19.88 -15.04 -4.37
CA ASP A 364 20.35 -16.15 -3.51
C ASP A 364 20.69 -15.71 -2.06
N ASP A 365 20.03 -14.66 -1.56
CA ASP A 365 20.18 -14.15 -0.19
C ASP A 365 18.90 -14.34 0.65
N PRO A 366 18.61 -15.57 1.10
CA PRO A 366 17.43 -15.83 1.92
C PRO A 366 17.56 -15.29 3.37
N ASP A 367 18.75 -14.90 3.83
CA ASP A 367 18.94 -14.31 5.16
C ASP A 367 18.41 -12.88 5.18
N THR A 368 18.73 -12.07 4.19
CA THR A 368 18.14 -10.74 3.99
C THR A 368 16.61 -10.83 3.80
N ALA A 369 16.11 -11.82 3.05
CA ALA A 369 14.67 -12.01 2.90
C ALA A 369 13.95 -12.26 4.23
N GLU A 370 14.51 -13.11 5.12
CA GLU A 370 13.97 -13.34 6.46
C GLU A 370 14.11 -12.10 7.35
N GLN A 371 15.24 -11.39 7.28
CA GLN A 371 15.47 -10.18 8.06
C GLN A 371 14.42 -9.11 7.74
N VAL A 372 14.23 -8.78 6.48
CA VAL A 372 13.23 -7.78 6.03
C VAL A 372 11.83 -8.19 6.49
N ALA A 373 11.48 -9.47 6.36
CA ALA A 373 10.17 -9.96 6.81
C ALA A 373 9.95 -9.82 8.33
N ARG A 374 11.01 -9.88 9.15
CA ARG A 374 10.96 -9.72 10.60
C ARG A 374 10.95 -8.25 11.06
N GLU A 375 11.22 -7.31 10.17
CA GLU A 375 11.22 -5.88 10.50
C GLU A 375 9.83 -5.25 10.62
N LEU A 376 8.78 -5.96 10.19
CA LEU A 376 7.39 -5.48 10.29
C LEU A 376 7.02 -4.85 11.65
N PRO A 377 7.39 -5.43 12.83
CA PRO A 377 7.06 -4.81 14.10
C PRO A 377 7.71 -3.44 14.33
N LYS A 378 8.86 -3.17 13.69
CA LYS A 378 9.54 -1.87 13.79
C LYS A 378 8.77 -0.77 13.05
N TRP A 379 8.15 -1.12 11.92
CA TRP A 379 7.44 -0.18 11.05
C TRP A 379 5.93 -0.15 11.32
N GLY A 380 5.37 -1.28 11.76
CA GLY A 380 3.93 -1.46 11.94
C GLY A 380 3.35 -0.76 13.18
N GLY A 381 4.18 -0.41 14.18
CA GLY A 381 3.71 0.24 15.41
C GLY A 381 2.48 -0.47 16.00
N GLU A 382 1.39 0.28 16.22
CA GLU A 382 0.12 -0.22 16.76
C GLU A 382 -0.71 -1.07 15.79
N PHE A 383 -0.33 -1.20 14.51
CA PHE A 383 -0.96 -2.18 13.59
C PHE A 383 -0.81 -3.63 14.02
N SER A 384 -0.06 -3.89 15.11
CA SER A 384 0.31 -5.26 15.54
C SER A 384 -0.87 -6.15 15.93
N GLU A 385 -2.01 -5.60 16.32
CA GLU A 385 -3.16 -6.39 16.80
C GLU A 385 -4.03 -6.93 15.65
N ARG A 386 -4.12 -6.22 14.53
CA ARG A 386 -4.94 -6.63 13.39
C ARG A 386 -4.10 -7.09 12.22
N PHE A 387 -4.58 -8.13 11.54
CA PHE A 387 -3.90 -8.63 10.34
C PHE A 387 -4.07 -7.64 9.17
N THR A 388 -2.97 -7.15 8.62
CA THR A 388 -2.90 -6.16 7.53
C THR A 388 -2.18 -6.72 6.30
N GLY A 389 -2.14 -5.95 5.20
CA GLY A 389 -1.34 -6.28 4.02
C GLY A 389 0.16 -6.45 4.32
N GLY A 390 0.71 -5.65 5.25
CA GLY A 390 2.10 -5.81 5.72
C GLY A 390 2.34 -7.14 6.42
N HIS A 391 1.41 -7.59 7.27
CA HIS A 391 1.48 -8.92 7.89
C HIS A 391 1.43 -10.04 6.86
N TRP A 392 0.59 -9.89 5.84
CA TRP A 392 0.54 -10.84 4.73
C TRP A 392 1.86 -10.88 3.95
N GLY A 393 2.41 -9.71 3.60
CA GLY A 393 3.71 -9.61 2.94
C GLY A 393 4.83 -10.25 3.76
N SER A 394 4.88 -9.98 5.07
CA SER A 394 5.84 -10.60 6.00
C SER A 394 5.68 -12.12 6.05
N LEU A 395 4.45 -12.64 6.19
CA LEU A 395 4.17 -14.08 6.20
C LEU A 395 4.66 -14.75 4.91
N VAL A 396 4.24 -14.25 3.75
CA VAL A 396 4.62 -14.84 2.45
C VAL A 396 6.14 -14.81 2.27
N SER A 397 6.81 -13.75 2.68
CA SER A 397 8.27 -13.64 2.65
C SER A 397 8.95 -14.71 3.50
N ARG A 398 8.50 -14.92 4.74
CA ARG A 398 9.06 -15.94 5.64
C ARG A 398 8.84 -17.36 5.11
N VAL A 399 7.61 -17.69 4.72
CA VAL A 399 7.31 -19.04 4.22
C VAL A 399 8.01 -19.32 2.88
N SER A 400 8.22 -18.30 2.03
CA SER A 400 9.03 -18.42 0.81
C SER A 400 10.50 -18.67 1.12
N ALA A 401 11.09 -17.93 2.07
CA ALA A 401 12.48 -18.14 2.50
C ALA A 401 12.68 -19.54 3.11
N HIS A 402 11.71 -20.03 3.88
CA HIS A 402 11.74 -21.42 4.39
C HIS A 402 11.69 -22.44 3.26
N ARG A 403 10.76 -22.32 2.30
CA ARG A 403 10.70 -23.22 1.16
C ARG A 403 11.95 -23.15 0.29
N TYR A 404 12.49 -21.96 0.07
CA TYR A 404 13.74 -21.76 -0.65
C TYR A 404 14.92 -22.53 -0.04
N ARG A 405 14.95 -22.64 1.31
CA ARG A 405 15.94 -23.44 2.05
C ARG A 405 15.57 -24.90 2.18
N GLY A 406 14.49 -25.36 1.56
CA GLY A 406 14.01 -26.74 1.69
C GLY A 406 13.39 -27.09 3.04
N ARG A 407 12.99 -26.08 3.83
CA ARG A 407 12.39 -26.22 5.17
C ARG A 407 10.86 -26.19 5.06
N GLY A 408 10.26 -27.24 4.52
CA GLY A 408 8.83 -27.27 4.26
C GLY A 408 7.96 -27.28 5.51
N ARG A 409 8.35 -28.03 6.57
CA ARG A 409 7.60 -28.09 7.84
C ARG A 409 7.51 -26.75 8.56
N PRO A 410 8.60 -26.00 8.76
CA PRO A 410 8.52 -24.63 9.30
C PRO A 410 7.63 -23.71 8.46
N ALA A 411 7.73 -23.75 7.13
CA ALA A 411 6.88 -22.95 6.24
C ALA A 411 5.39 -23.23 6.45
N HIS A 412 5.02 -24.52 6.54
CA HIS A 412 3.63 -24.93 6.78
C HIS A 412 3.16 -24.52 8.18
N SER A 413 3.98 -24.72 9.22
CA SER A 413 3.61 -24.35 10.58
C SER A 413 3.32 -22.84 10.72
N GLU A 414 4.18 -21.98 10.18
CA GLU A 414 3.96 -20.53 10.21
C GLU A 414 2.72 -20.12 9.39
N MET A 415 2.51 -20.75 8.23
CA MET A 415 1.33 -20.49 7.40
C MET A 415 0.03 -20.81 8.16
N GLU A 416 -0.05 -21.93 8.87
CA GLU A 416 -1.27 -22.31 9.59
C GLU A 416 -1.55 -21.42 10.81
N VAL A 417 -0.50 -20.98 11.53
CA VAL A 417 -0.64 -20.03 12.64
C VAL A 417 -1.27 -18.72 12.16
N ASP A 418 -0.73 -18.13 11.08
CA ASP A 418 -1.24 -16.86 10.58
C ASP A 418 -2.53 -17.01 9.76
N PHE A 419 -2.80 -18.19 9.18
CA PHE A 419 -4.05 -18.44 8.44
C PHE A 419 -5.30 -18.28 9.31
N ALA A 420 -5.24 -18.67 10.58
CA ALA A 420 -6.31 -18.43 11.54
C ALA A 420 -6.58 -16.93 11.75
N ARG A 421 -5.52 -16.12 11.84
CA ARG A 421 -5.60 -14.65 11.97
C ARG A 421 -6.14 -13.99 10.70
N ILE A 422 -5.67 -14.44 9.52
CA ILE A 422 -6.16 -13.99 8.20
C ILE A 422 -7.68 -14.19 8.09
N LYS A 423 -8.15 -15.38 8.49
CA LYS A 423 -9.57 -15.74 8.45
C LYS A 423 -10.41 -14.90 9.40
N ALA A 424 -9.94 -14.68 10.61
CA ALA A 424 -10.62 -13.87 11.61
C ALA A 424 -10.73 -12.39 11.20
N GLY A 425 -9.71 -11.85 10.52
CA GLY A 425 -9.65 -10.46 10.04
C GLY A 425 -10.46 -10.17 8.77
N HIS A 426 -11.19 -11.11 8.24
CA HIS A 426 -11.94 -10.98 6.97
C HIS A 426 -11.09 -10.64 5.73
N PHE A 427 -9.78 -10.82 5.82
CA PHE A 427 -8.82 -10.48 4.76
C PHE A 427 -9.06 -11.25 3.45
N LEU A 428 -9.59 -12.47 3.55
CA LEU A 428 -9.96 -13.33 2.41
C LEU A 428 -11.18 -12.83 1.61
N ARG A 429 -11.85 -11.76 2.05
CA ARG A 429 -12.91 -11.10 1.26
C ARG A 429 -12.36 -10.36 0.04
N VAL A 430 -11.10 -9.95 0.09
CA VAL A 430 -10.37 -9.47 -1.09
C VAL A 430 -9.95 -10.69 -1.89
N HIS A 431 -10.52 -10.86 -3.09
CA HIS A 431 -10.34 -12.11 -3.85
C HIS A 431 -8.86 -12.40 -4.18
N MET A 432 -8.06 -11.39 -4.49
CA MET A 432 -6.63 -11.56 -4.73
C MET A 432 -5.92 -12.13 -3.50
N MET A 433 -6.22 -11.60 -2.31
CA MET A 433 -5.64 -12.10 -1.06
C MET A 433 -6.08 -13.52 -0.76
N ARG A 434 -7.33 -13.87 -1.07
CA ARG A 434 -7.84 -15.23 -0.96
C ARG A 434 -7.09 -16.18 -1.88
N VAL A 435 -6.98 -15.86 -3.16
CA VAL A 435 -6.28 -16.69 -4.15
C VAL A 435 -4.82 -16.88 -3.79
N CYS A 436 -4.09 -15.78 -3.53
CA CYS A 436 -2.67 -15.84 -3.18
C CYS A 436 -2.43 -16.61 -1.86
N THR A 437 -3.25 -16.37 -0.83
CA THR A 437 -3.12 -17.11 0.45
C THR A 437 -3.40 -18.60 0.28
N THR A 438 -4.42 -18.96 -0.50
CA THR A 438 -4.76 -20.38 -0.78
C THR A 438 -3.64 -21.05 -1.55
N PHE A 439 -3.05 -20.37 -2.52
CA PHE A 439 -1.91 -20.85 -3.30
C PHE A 439 -0.67 -21.08 -2.42
N GLU A 440 -0.27 -20.07 -1.63
CA GLU A 440 0.88 -20.18 -0.74
C GLU A 440 0.72 -21.30 0.31
N ARG A 441 -0.49 -21.42 0.88
CA ARG A 441 -0.83 -22.48 1.82
C ARG A 441 -0.70 -23.87 1.21
N ALA A 442 -1.11 -24.01 -0.04
CA ALA A 442 -0.98 -25.27 -0.77
C ALA A 442 0.48 -25.63 -1.03
N LEU A 443 1.31 -24.67 -1.49
CA LEU A 443 2.73 -24.89 -1.72
C LEU A 443 3.47 -25.24 -0.42
N CYS A 444 3.13 -24.58 0.70
CA CYS A 444 3.69 -24.93 2.02
C CYS A 444 3.32 -26.35 2.44
N ALA A 445 2.10 -26.81 2.16
CA ALA A 445 1.67 -28.16 2.49
C ALA A 445 2.41 -29.22 1.64
N VAL A 446 2.59 -28.98 0.31
CA VAL A 446 3.38 -29.88 -0.55
C VAL A 446 4.83 -29.93 -0.10
N ALA A 447 5.46 -28.77 0.15
CA ALA A 447 6.83 -28.71 0.64
C ALA A 447 7.03 -29.42 1.99
N ALA A 448 6.07 -29.31 2.91
CA ALA A 448 6.10 -29.99 4.20
C ALA A 448 5.95 -31.51 4.05
N ALA A 449 5.18 -32.00 3.08
CA ALA A 449 5.07 -33.43 2.77
C ALA A 449 6.40 -34.01 2.28
N GLU A 450 7.16 -33.26 1.48
CA GLU A 450 8.51 -33.64 1.04
C GLU A 450 9.55 -33.58 2.17
N ASP A 451 9.34 -32.71 3.17
CA ASP A 451 10.23 -32.48 4.31
C ASP A 451 9.90 -33.42 5.50
N GLY A 452 9.29 -34.58 5.24
CA GLY A 452 9.03 -35.61 6.24
C GLY A 452 7.85 -35.32 7.17
N GLY A 453 6.89 -34.46 6.77
CA GLY A 453 5.61 -34.28 7.46
C GLY A 453 4.64 -35.42 7.23
N ASP A 454 3.42 -35.36 7.85
CA ASP A 454 2.32 -36.29 7.56
C ASP A 454 1.83 -36.09 6.11
N ALA A 455 2.50 -36.75 5.17
CA ALA A 455 2.25 -36.57 3.75
C ALA A 455 0.78 -36.82 3.36
N PRO A 456 0.06 -37.86 3.85
CA PRO A 456 -1.34 -38.04 3.52
C PRO A 456 -2.25 -36.88 3.95
N LEU A 457 -2.02 -36.30 5.12
CA LEU A 457 -2.79 -35.15 5.62
C LEU A 457 -2.47 -33.87 4.83
N LEU A 458 -1.18 -33.58 4.67
CA LEU A 458 -0.68 -32.39 3.98
C LEU A 458 -1.08 -32.36 2.51
N LEU A 459 -0.96 -33.49 1.80
CA LEU A 459 -1.37 -33.59 0.40
C LEU A 459 -2.90 -33.52 0.22
N ARG A 460 -3.70 -33.97 1.19
CA ARG A 460 -5.16 -33.72 1.19
C ARG A 460 -5.47 -32.23 1.37
N LEU A 461 -4.72 -31.51 2.20
CA LEU A 461 -4.86 -30.05 2.35
C LEU A 461 -4.53 -29.34 1.04
N ALA A 462 -3.38 -29.66 0.42
CA ALA A 462 -2.96 -29.08 -0.85
C ALA A 462 -4.00 -29.34 -1.96
N GLU A 463 -4.57 -30.55 -2.01
CA GLU A 463 -5.61 -30.91 -2.98
C GLU A 463 -6.90 -30.09 -2.80
N ARG A 464 -7.34 -29.86 -1.56
CA ARG A 464 -8.48 -28.97 -1.28
C ARG A 464 -8.19 -27.54 -1.74
N CYS A 465 -7.04 -27.00 -1.37
CA CYS A 465 -6.63 -25.66 -1.81
C CYS A 465 -6.57 -25.56 -3.35
N ALA A 466 -6.03 -26.57 -4.03
CA ALA A 466 -5.98 -26.60 -5.49
C ALA A 466 -7.40 -26.62 -6.12
N LYS A 467 -8.32 -27.42 -5.56
CA LYS A 467 -9.73 -27.46 -6.00
C LYS A 467 -10.44 -26.12 -5.77
N ASP A 468 -10.18 -25.47 -4.63
CA ASP A 468 -10.71 -24.13 -4.33
C ASP A 468 -10.21 -23.11 -5.38
N LEU A 469 -8.92 -23.14 -5.73
CA LEU A 469 -8.33 -22.29 -6.78
C LEU A 469 -8.92 -22.57 -8.17
N LEU A 470 -9.11 -23.84 -8.54
CA LEU A 470 -9.71 -24.22 -9.82
C LEU A 470 -11.17 -23.76 -9.95
N ALA A 471 -11.89 -23.65 -8.83
CA ALA A 471 -13.26 -23.19 -8.78
C ALA A 471 -13.41 -21.68 -8.58
N ASP A 472 -12.30 -20.96 -8.26
CA ASP A 472 -12.35 -19.52 -8.02
C ASP A 472 -12.43 -18.76 -9.34
N ARG A 473 -12.97 -17.54 -9.30
CA ARG A 473 -13.40 -16.78 -10.48
C ARG A 473 -12.34 -16.00 -11.22
N PRO A 474 -11.33 -15.41 -10.55
CA PRO A 474 -10.28 -14.65 -11.25
C PRO A 474 -9.55 -15.52 -12.27
N ASP A 475 -9.30 -14.98 -13.45
CA ASP A 475 -8.68 -15.72 -14.57
C ASP A 475 -7.32 -16.33 -14.23
N TYR A 476 -6.61 -15.77 -13.25
CA TYR A 476 -5.33 -16.29 -12.75
C TYR A 476 -5.46 -17.39 -11.69
N ALA A 477 -6.64 -17.60 -11.10
CA ALA A 477 -6.82 -18.58 -10.02
C ALA A 477 -6.72 -20.01 -10.52
N ALA A 478 -7.45 -20.37 -11.58
CA ALA A 478 -7.44 -21.72 -12.11
C ALA A 478 -6.05 -22.17 -12.62
N PRO A 479 -5.24 -21.34 -13.35
CA PRO A 479 -3.87 -21.69 -13.67
C PRO A 479 -2.98 -21.95 -12.44
N MET A 480 -3.13 -21.15 -11.37
CA MET A 480 -2.43 -21.40 -10.09
C MET A 480 -2.89 -22.71 -9.44
N GLY A 481 -4.20 -23.05 -9.53
CA GLY A 481 -4.74 -24.34 -9.09
C GLY A 481 -4.15 -25.52 -9.85
N HIS A 482 -4.02 -25.39 -11.18
CA HIS A 482 -3.33 -26.40 -12.01
C HIS A 482 -1.86 -26.56 -11.63
N HIS A 483 -1.16 -25.46 -11.34
CA HIS A 483 0.23 -25.49 -10.88
C HIS A 483 0.36 -26.31 -9.57
N VAL A 484 -0.49 -26.03 -8.58
CA VAL A 484 -0.51 -26.78 -7.31
C VAL A 484 -0.85 -28.27 -7.54
N MET A 485 -1.83 -28.57 -8.39
CA MET A 485 -2.16 -29.96 -8.71
C MET A 485 -0.99 -30.70 -9.35
N GLY A 486 -0.26 -30.06 -10.26
CA GLY A 486 0.97 -30.61 -10.85
C GLY A 486 2.01 -30.96 -9.79
N CYS A 487 2.28 -30.04 -8.86
CA CYS A 487 3.22 -30.24 -7.74
C CYS A 487 2.79 -31.39 -6.82
N LEU A 488 1.53 -31.38 -6.40
CA LEU A 488 0.93 -32.41 -5.54
C LEU A 488 0.97 -33.80 -6.16
N LEU A 489 0.60 -33.92 -7.46
CA LEU A 489 0.55 -35.21 -8.16
C LEU A 489 1.96 -35.75 -8.45
N ALA A 490 2.94 -34.87 -8.70
CA ALA A 490 4.34 -35.29 -8.79
C ALA A 490 4.83 -35.84 -7.44
N CYS A 491 4.51 -35.19 -6.32
CA CYS A 491 4.83 -35.67 -4.98
C CYS A 491 4.18 -37.05 -4.66
N ARG A 492 3.03 -37.34 -5.25
CA ARG A 492 2.35 -38.68 -5.17
C ARG A 492 2.88 -39.71 -6.14
N GLY A 493 3.83 -39.39 -7.02
CA GLY A 493 4.33 -40.26 -8.07
C GLY A 493 3.36 -40.45 -9.25
N GLN A 494 2.31 -39.65 -9.34
CA GLN A 494 1.28 -39.74 -10.39
C GLN A 494 1.70 -38.94 -11.64
N ARG A 495 2.76 -39.40 -12.32
CA ARG A 495 3.50 -38.69 -13.35
C ARG A 495 2.63 -38.16 -14.49
N GLU A 496 1.78 -38.99 -15.09
CA GLU A 496 0.98 -38.56 -16.25
C GLU A 496 0.00 -37.45 -15.92
N GLN A 497 -0.67 -37.58 -14.77
CA GLN A 497 -1.60 -36.56 -14.30
C GLN A 497 -0.86 -35.26 -13.92
N ALA A 498 0.32 -35.37 -13.31
CA ALA A 498 1.16 -34.22 -13.00
C ALA A 498 1.56 -33.46 -14.27
N LEU A 499 2.01 -34.18 -15.32
CA LEU A 499 2.36 -33.58 -16.60
C LEU A 499 1.16 -32.86 -17.23
N TRP A 500 -0.02 -33.47 -17.23
CA TRP A 500 -1.22 -32.81 -17.75
C TRP A 500 -1.53 -31.51 -17.01
N HIS A 501 -1.50 -31.52 -15.67
CA HIS A 501 -1.77 -30.33 -14.87
C HIS A 501 -0.70 -29.24 -15.03
N LEU A 502 0.57 -29.62 -15.09
CA LEU A 502 1.67 -28.66 -15.35
C LEU A 502 1.52 -28.00 -16.72
N ASN A 503 1.14 -28.75 -17.75
CA ASN A 503 0.89 -28.19 -19.07
C ASN A 503 -0.30 -27.20 -19.05
N GLN A 504 -1.41 -27.53 -18.35
CA GLN A 504 -2.53 -26.60 -18.17
C GLN A 504 -2.08 -25.34 -17.41
N ALA A 505 -1.20 -25.48 -16.40
CA ALA A 505 -0.62 -24.34 -15.68
C ALA A 505 0.22 -23.46 -16.60
N VAL A 506 1.11 -24.03 -17.42
CA VAL A 506 1.95 -23.29 -18.37
C VAL A 506 1.08 -22.46 -19.32
N VAL A 507 0.09 -23.08 -19.96
CA VAL A 507 -0.82 -22.40 -20.89
C VAL A 507 -1.59 -21.28 -20.19
N GLY A 508 -2.18 -21.58 -19.04
CA GLY A 508 -3.00 -20.62 -18.30
C GLY A 508 -2.19 -19.45 -17.73
N LEU A 509 -1.05 -19.73 -17.09
CA LEU A 509 -0.17 -18.70 -16.51
C LEU A 509 0.43 -17.80 -17.58
N THR A 510 0.80 -18.35 -18.74
CA THR A 510 1.27 -17.56 -19.88
C THR A 510 0.19 -16.61 -20.39
N ARG A 511 -1.06 -17.11 -20.48
CA ARG A 511 -2.20 -16.30 -20.93
C ARG A 511 -2.49 -15.11 -20.01
N VAL A 512 -2.25 -15.25 -18.72
CA VAL A 512 -2.47 -14.18 -17.73
C VAL A 512 -1.18 -13.42 -17.36
N ASP A 513 -0.15 -13.52 -18.18
CA ASP A 513 1.14 -12.83 -18.00
C ASP A 513 1.85 -13.11 -16.65
N MET A 514 1.66 -14.30 -16.06
CA MET A 514 2.38 -14.71 -14.84
C MET A 514 3.69 -15.45 -15.21
N GLY A 515 4.60 -14.73 -15.86
CA GLY A 515 5.79 -15.29 -16.53
C GLY A 515 6.73 -16.07 -15.62
N TYR A 516 6.92 -15.64 -14.37
CA TYR A 516 7.73 -16.35 -13.40
C TYR A 516 7.16 -17.75 -13.09
N LEU A 517 5.90 -17.83 -12.68
CA LEU A 517 5.26 -19.10 -12.37
C LEU A 517 5.10 -19.99 -13.60
N ALA A 518 4.84 -19.40 -14.79
CA ALA A 518 4.80 -20.13 -16.04
C ALA A 518 6.14 -20.80 -16.34
N SER A 519 7.26 -20.11 -16.15
CA SER A 519 8.61 -20.64 -16.32
C SER A 519 8.93 -21.75 -15.30
N CYS A 520 8.50 -21.59 -14.05
CA CYS A 520 8.65 -22.63 -13.02
C CYS A 520 7.84 -23.89 -13.36
N ALA A 521 6.58 -23.74 -13.77
CA ALA A 521 5.73 -24.87 -14.19
C ALA A 521 6.33 -25.59 -15.40
N LYS A 522 6.83 -24.84 -16.39
CA LYS A 522 7.43 -25.37 -17.59
C LYS A 522 8.75 -26.11 -17.31
N ALA A 523 9.61 -25.58 -16.43
CA ALA A 523 10.83 -26.24 -16.00
C ALA A 523 10.52 -27.59 -15.31
N ARG A 524 9.51 -27.64 -14.42
CA ARG A 524 9.09 -28.88 -13.75
C ARG A 524 8.43 -29.87 -14.72
N HIS A 525 7.65 -29.38 -15.68
CA HIS A 525 7.08 -30.21 -16.74
C HIS A 525 8.21 -30.86 -17.57
N GLY A 526 9.16 -30.09 -18.06
CA GLY A 526 10.29 -30.62 -18.85
C GLY A 526 11.13 -31.62 -18.07
N ALA A 527 11.44 -31.32 -16.79
CA ALA A 527 12.18 -32.24 -15.92
C ALA A 527 11.43 -33.57 -15.71
N LEU A 528 10.13 -33.49 -15.48
CA LEU A 528 9.29 -34.69 -15.26
C LEU A 528 9.05 -35.47 -16.57
N ALA A 529 8.89 -34.80 -17.72
CA ALA A 529 8.68 -35.43 -19.02
C ALA A 529 9.92 -36.22 -19.48
N GLY A 530 11.13 -35.68 -19.21
CA GLY A 530 12.38 -36.34 -19.60
C GLY A 530 12.56 -36.45 -21.12
N GLY A 531 13.45 -37.31 -21.56
CA GLY A 531 13.78 -37.44 -22.99
C GLY A 531 14.50 -36.18 -23.53
N GLU A 532 14.62 -36.07 -24.85
CA GLU A 532 15.26 -34.92 -25.49
C GLU A 532 14.40 -33.66 -25.41
N ALA A 533 13.14 -33.76 -25.78
CA ALA A 533 12.20 -32.64 -25.71
C ALA A 533 12.02 -32.08 -24.29
N GLY A 534 11.95 -32.95 -23.27
CA GLY A 534 11.84 -32.51 -21.87
C GLY A 534 13.11 -31.80 -21.39
N ARG A 535 14.30 -32.26 -21.79
CA ARG A 535 15.57 -31.58 -21.48
C ARG A 535 15.68 -30.20 -22.15
N GLU A 536 15.24 -30.09 -23.41
CA GLU A 536 15.20 -28.82 -24.12
C GLU A 536 14.25 -27.82 -23.46
N GLU A 537 13.06 -28.29 -23.08
CA GLU A 537 12.06 -27.47 -22.35
C GLU A 537 12.60 -27.00 -20.99
N LEU A 538 13.23 -27.86 -20.21
CA LEU A 538 13.87 -27.52 -18.94
C LEU A 538 14.97 -26.48 -19.15
N TYR A 539 15.86 -26.71 -20.13
CA TYR A 539 16.94 -25.77 -20.43
C TYR A 539 16.41 -24.39 -20.81
N ALA A 540 15.47 -24.31 -21.74
CA ALA A 540 14.89 -23.04 -22.18
C ALA A 540 14.22 -22.28 -21.03
N SER A 541 13.54 -23.00 -20.12
CA SER A 541 12.86 -22.40 -18.97
C SER A 541 13.85 -21.91 -17.91
N THR A 542 14.90 -22.64 -17.61
CA THR A 542 15.96 -22.25 -16.68
C THR A 542 16.76 -21.07 -17.20
N GLU A 543 17.06 -21.03 -18.49
CA GLU A 543 17.68 -19.89 -19.16
C GLU A 543 16.81 -18.62 -19.05
N GLN A 544 15.50 -18.75 -19.20
CA GLN A 544 14.58 -17.61 -19.03
C GLN A 544 14.60 -17.10 -17.58
N LEU A 545 14.63 -17.99 -16.59
CA LEU A 545 14.73 -17.61 -15.18
C LEU A 545 16.08 -16.92 -14.88
N HIS A 546 17.18 -17.43 -15.41
CA HIS A 546 18.51 -16.77 -15.30
C HIS A 546 18.53 -15.38 -15.93
N LYS A 547 17.90 -15.17 -17.09
CA LYS A 547 17.78 -13.85 -17.73
C LYS A 547 17.06 -12.83 -16.86
N GLN A 548 16.17 -13.30 -15.99
CA GLN A 548 15.48 -12.48 -14.99
C GLN A 548 16.29 -12.25 -13.70
N GLY A 549 17.56 -12.67 -13.69
CA GLY A 549 18.50 -12.41 -12.59
C GLY A 549 18.46 -13.43 -11.45
N ILE A 550 17.73 -14.54 -11.61
CA ILE A 550 17.70 -15.59 -10.60
C ILE A 550 19.04 -16.31 -10.55
N VAL A 551 19.74 -16.20 -9.41
CA VAL A 551 21.08 -16.78 -9.21
C VAL A 551 20.97 -18.31 -9.02
N ASN A 552 20.07 -18.78 -8.19
CA ASN A 552 19.89 -20.19 -7.87
C ASN A 552 18.51 -20.70 -8.31
N VAL A 553 18.44 -21.06 -9.60
CA VAL A 553 17.17 -21.51 -10.21
C VAL A 553 16.64 -22.77 -9.53
N ALA A 554 17.49 -23.72 -9.13
CA ALA A 554 17.06 -24.95 -8.50
C ALA A 554 16.29 -24.70 -7.19
N ARG A 555 16.82 -23.83 -6.31
CA ARG A 555 16.14 -23.44 -5.08
C ARG A 555 14.86 -22.62 -5.33
N CYS A 556 14.86 -21.75 -6.34
CA CYS A 556 13.65 -21.03 -6.74
C CYS A 556 12.56 -21.98 -7.24
N LEU A 557 12.92 -23.05 -7.97
CA LEU A 557 11.98 -24.08 -8.38
C LEU A 557 11.45 -24.87 -7.18
N ASP A 558 12.30 -25.22 -6.20
CA ASP A 558 11.86 -25.90 -4.97
C ASP A 558 10.92 -25.02 -4.13
N MET A 559 11.16 -23.72 -4.11
CA MET A 559 10.30 -22.73 -3.44
C MET A 559 8.93 -22.62 -4.10
N SER A 560 8.90 -22.44 -5.42
CA SER A 560 7.69 -22.06 -6.16
C SER A 560 6.95 -23.22 -6.80
N ALA A 561 7.59 -24.37 -6.93
CA ALA A 561 7.04 -25.61 -7.48
C ALA A 561 7.63 -26.83 -6.76
N PRO A 562 7.31 -27.03 -5.44
CA PRO A 562 7.76 -28.17 -4.66
C PRO A 562 7.06 -29.46 -5.11
N GLY A 563 7.50 -30.62 -4.60
CA GLY A 563 6.87 -31.92 -4.86
C GLY A 563 7.64 -32.82 -5.84
N PHE A 564 8.90 -32.47 -6.16
CA PHE A 564 9.64 -33.17 -7.22
C PHE A 564 10.89 -33.93 -6.73
N ARG A 565 11.27 -33.84 -5.43
CA ARG A 565 12.49 -34.50 -4.92
C ARG A 565 12.49 -35.99 -5.11
N GLY A 566 11.35 -36.67 -4.96
CA GLY A 566 11.22 -38.10 -5.20
C GLY A 566 10.83 -38.48 -6.62
N ALA A 567 10.42 -37.54 -7.46
CA ALA A 567 9.92 -37.80 -8.81
C ALA A 567 10.99 -37.68 -9.92
N LEU A 568 12.13 -37.03 -9.60
CA LEU A 568 13.24 -36.77 -10.52
C LEU A 568 14.47 -37.63 -10.21
N GLY A 569 14.40 -38.57 -9.25
CA GLY A 569 15.44 -39.49 -8.83
C GLY A 569 15.59 -40.73 -9.71
#